data_27d861301f88f1dc5240d0e649b73891
#
_entry.id   27d861301f88f1dc5240d0e649b73891
#
_cell.length_a   1.000
_cell.length_b   1.000
_cell.length_c   1.000
_cell.angle_alpha   90.00
_cell.angle_beta   90.00
_cell.angle_gamma   90.00
#
_symmetry.space_group_name_H-M   'P 1'
#
loop_
_entity.id
_entity.type
_entity.pdbx_description
1 polymer ?
#
loop_
_entity_poly.entity_id
_entity_poly.type
_entity_poly.pdbx_seq_one_letter_code
_entity_poly.pdbx_strand_id
1 'polypeptide(L)'
;MYKRQTHYTHWFQPLTGSTAEKHDSFWEPSGGKAVEKFSAGSLVQQEPDASSLPNGGLRNTFEARGYTAWDPSSPAFIHENSTGKTLCIPTVFVSYNGEALDYKAPLLKSIKLVDQAATEICKYFLKKVTSVKPSLGIEQEYFLVDEAMFNARPDLMMCGRTLVGHAPAKGQQMDDHYFGAIPDRVFNYMYEVEIEAAKLGIPLKTRHNEVAPGQY
;
A
#
# COMPACT_ATOMS: atom_id res chain seq x y z
N MET A 1 -0.39 -15.10 -21.60
CA MET A 1 0.07 -13.95 -20.82
C MET A 1 0.15 -12.74 -21.74
N TYR A 2 -0.29 -11.63 -21.27
CA TYR A 2 -0.66 -10.39 -21.97
C TYR A 2 0.33 -9.95 -23.06
N LYS A 3 -0.08 -10.07 -24.31
CA LYS A 3 0.76 -9.70 -25.46
C LYS A 3 0.59 -8.25 -25.92
N ARG A 4 -0.21 -7.44 -25.19
CA ARG A 4 -0.45 -6.04 -25.55
C ARG A 4 -0.56 -5.18 -24.30
N GLN A 5 0.57 -4.75 -23.79
CA GLN A 5 0.64 -3.62 -22.89
C GLN A 5 0.65 -2.36 -23.74
N THR A 6 -0.19 -1.40 -23.38
CA THR A 6 -0.38 -0.18 -24.17
C THR A 6 0.14 1.06 -23.47
N HIS A 7 0.18 1.04 -22.16
CA HIS A 7 0.52 2.20 -21.33
C HIS A 7 1.32 1.80 -20.11
N TYR A 8 2.12 2.74 -19.65
CA TYR A 8 2.78 2.75 -18.35
C TYR A 8 2.12 3.83 -17.49
N THR A 9 1.90 3.55 -16.22
CA THR A 9 1.40 4.53 -15.24
C THR A 9 2.29 4.52 -14.01
N HIS A 10 2.47 5.68 -13.36
CA HIS A 10 3.39 5.80 -12.24
C HIS A 10 2.86 5.16 -10.97
N TRP A 11 1.63 5.48 -10.60
CA TRP A 11 1.11 5.14 -9.30
C TRP A 11 -0.22 4.42 -9.38
N PHE A 12 -0.37 3.40 -8.55
CA PHE A 12 -1.64 2.84 -8.18
C PHE A 12 -2.09 3.45 -6.86
N GLN A 13 -3.32 3.95 -6.81
CA GLN A 13 -3.93 4.53 -5.62
C GLN A 13 -4.82 3.51 -4.94
N PRO A 14 -4.38 2.87 -3.83
CA PRO A 14 -5.16 1.82 -3.17
C PRO A 14 -6.52 2.32 -2.66
N LEU A 15 -6.59 3.57 -2.21
CA LEU A 15 -7.83 4.15 -1.67
C LEU A 15 -8.92 4.35 -2.71
N THR A 16 -8.57 4.59 -3.95
CA THR A 16 -9.53 4.80 -5.04
C THR A 16 -9.60 3.62 -6.00
N GLY A 17 -8.64 2.69 -5.93
CA GLY A 17 -8.49 1.61 -6.90
C GLY A 17 -8.11 2.11 -8.31
N SER A 18 -7.60 3.32 -8.41
CA SER A 18 -7.27 3.96 -9.68
C SER A 18 -5.78 4.20 -9.80
N THR A 19 -5.32 4.36 -11.03
CA THR A 19 -3.95 4.81 -11.31
C THR A 19 -3.92 6.33 -11.36
N ALA A 20 -2.83 6.92 -10.92
CA ALA A 20 -2.65 8.36 -10.85
C ALA A 20 -1.44 8.83 -11.66
N GLU A 21 -1.38 10.14 -11.91
CA GLU A 21 -0.35 10.86 -12.63
C GLU A 21 -0.28 10.51 -14.12
N LYS A 22 0.93 10.36 -14.65
CA LYS A 22 1.13 10.12 -16.07
C LYS A 22 0.71 8.71 -16.47
N HIS A 23 0.11 8.65 -17.64
CA HIS A 23 -0.14 7.44 -18.38
C HIS A 23 0.58 7.56 -19.71
N ASP A 24 1.81 7.09 -19.78
CA ASP A 24 2.61 7.12 -21.00
C ASP A 24 2.27 5.92 -21.89
N SER A 25 1.93 6.19 -23.15
CA SER A 25 1.75 5.13 -24.14
C SER A 25 3.09 4.62 -24.65
N PHE A 26 3.13 3.35 -25.07
CA PHE A 26 4.32 2.75 -25.66
C PHE A 26 4.45 3.01 -27.17
N TRP A 27 4.15 4.22 -27.60
CA TRP A 27 4.27 4.62 -29.00
C TRP A 27 5.59 5.36 -29.23
N GLU A 28 6.35 4.86 -30.19
CA GLU A 28 7.59 5.53 -30.65
C GLU A 28 7.53 5.84 -32.14
N PRO A 29 8.04 6.99 -32.57
CA PRO A 29 8.21 7.26 -33.99
C PRO A 29 9.33 6.39 -34.58
N SER A 30 9.04 5.69 -35.65
CA SER A 30 10.03 4.89 -36.39
C SER A 30 9.72 4.91 -37.88
N GLY A 31 10.68 5.39 -38.69
CA GLY A 31 10.55 5.43 -40.14
C GLY A 31 9.35 6.22 -40.65
N GLY A 32 8.96 7.32 -39.98
CA GLY A 32 7.81 8.14 -40.34
C GLY A 32 6.45 7.54 -39.92
N LYS A 33 6.45 6.48 -39.16
CA LYS A 33 5.25 5.82 -38.59
C LYS A 33 5.30 5.78 -37.07
N ALA A 34 4.16 5.78 -36.44
CA ALA A 34 4.05 5.45 -35.01
C ALA A 34 4.03 3.92 -34.85
N VAL A 35 4.94 3.37 -34.07
CA VAL A 35 5.02 1.94 -33.78
C VAL A 35 4.89 1.71 -32.28
N GLU A 36 4.14 0.69 -31.92
CA GLU A 36 4.01 0.26 -30.53
C GLU A 36 5.30 -0.49 -30.14
N LYS A 37 6.01 0.02 -29.14
CA LYS A 37 7.25 -0.58 -28.65
C LYS A 37 7.25 -0.64 -27.14
N PHE A 38 7.29 -1.84 -26.64
CA PHE A 38 7.49 -2.12 -25.23
C PHE A 38 8.74 -2.99 -25.05
N SER A 39 9.63 -2.54 -24.21
CA SER A 39 10.87 -3.27 -23.92
C SER A 39 11.12 -3.33 -22.41
N ALA A 40 11.86 -4.33 -21.98
CA ALA A 40 12.34 -4.39 -20.60
C ALA A 40 13.18 -3.15 -20.23
N GLY A 41 13.92 -2.60 -21.20
CA GLY A 41 14.67 -1.36 -21.02
C GLY A 41 13.78 -0.15 -20.74
N SER A 42 12.65 -0.02 -21.45
CA SER A 42 11.67 1.04 -21.18
C SER A 42 11.07 0.91 -19.78
N LEU A 43 10.81 -0.31 -19.36
CA LEU A 43 10.23 -0.58 -18.02
C LEU A 43 11.23 -0.30 -16.90
N VAL A 44 12.52 -0.60 -17.12
CA VAL A 44 13.59 -0.36 -16.14
C VAL A 44 13.94 1.13 -16.03
N GLN A 45 13.69 1.90 -17.06
CA GLN A 45 13.93 3.35 -17.03
C GLN A 45 13.05 4.13 -16.08
N GLN A 46 11.97 3.58 -15.60
CA GLN A 46 11.02 4.14 -14.62
C GLN A 46 11.11 5.67 -14.45
N GLU A 47 10.03 6.34 -14.23
CA GLU A 47 10.11 7.76 -13.83
C GLU A 47 10.68 7.83 -12.41
N PRO A 48 11.90 8.31 -12.21
CA PRO A 48 12.58 8.21 -10.93
C PRO A 48 12.22 9.34 -9.97
N ASP A 49 10.99 9.87 -10.03
CA ASP A 49 10.60 11.03 -9.25
C ASP A 49 9.54 10.68 -8.20
N ALA A 50 9.92 10.70 -6.94
CA ALA A 50 9.02 10.54 -5.80
C ALA A 50 8.47 11.89 -5.27
N SER A 51 8.69 13.00 -5.96
CA SER A 51 8.28 14.34 -5.48
C SER A 51 6.76 14.53 -5.46
N SER A 52 6.04 13.78 -6.26
CA SER A 52 4.57 13.77 -6.29
C SER A 52 3.91 12.98 -5.16
N LEU A 53 4.67 12.26 -4.35
CA LEU A 53 4.12 11.62 -3.17
C LEU A 53 3.63 12.66 -2.16
N PRO A 54 2.52 12.38 -1.45
CA PRO A 54 2.15 13.16 -0.28
C PRO A 54 3.35 13.26 0.66
N ASN A 55 3.67 14.48 1.12
CA ASN A 55 4.87 14.82 1.91
C ASN A 55 6.21 14.78 1.14
N GLY A 56 6.19 14.69 -0.18
CA GLY A 56 7.40 14.72 -1.02
C GLY A 56 8.40 13.60 -0.77
N GLY A 57 7.94 12.49 -0.20
CA GLY A 57 8.83 11.53 0.46
C GLY A 57 9.48 12.15 1.71
N LEU A 58 10.22 11.37 2.45
CA LEU A 58 11.07 11.89 3.52
C LEU A 58 12.32 12.51 2.87
N ARG A 59 12.23 13.76 2.45
CA ARG A 59 13.35 14.46 1.85
C ARG A 59 14.30 14.98 2.92
N ASN A 60 15.54 14.56 2.85
CA ASN A 60 16.61 15.15 3.65
C ASN A 60 17.15 16.46 3.06
N THR A 61 16.90 16.72 1.76
CA THR A 61 17.30 17.96 1.09
C THR A 61 16.27 18.38 0.04
N PHE A 62 16.17 19.67 -0.22
CA PHE A 62 15.31 20.24 -1.26
C PHE A 62 15.68 19.80 -2.69
N GLU A 63 16.88 19.31 -2.89
CA GLU A 63 17.44 19.02 -4.21
C GLU A 63 17.43 17.52 -4.54
N ALA A 64 17.23 16.65 -3.55
CA ALA A 64 17.24 15.22 -3.77
C ALA A 64 15.89 14.75 -4.32
N ARG A 65 15.87 14.37 -5.58
CA ARG A 65 14.77 13.60 -6.15
C ARG A 65 14.85 12.17 -5.67
N GLY A 66 13.70 11.61 -5.32
CA GLY A 66 13.60 10.20 -5.01
C GLY A 66 13.50 9.36 -6.28
N TYR A 67 13.99 8.14 -6.16
CA TYR A 67 13.89 7.13 -7.19
C TYR A 67 12.98 6.00 -6.73
N THR A 68 12.25 5.40 -7.66
CA THR A 68 11.56 4.14 -7.41
C THR A 68 12.49 2.98 -7.69
N ALA A 69 12.51 2.01 -6.80
CA ALA A 69 13.17 0.73 -7.01
C ALA A 69 12.15 -0.39 -6.83
N TRP A 70 12.21 -1.42 -7.64
CA TRP A 70 11.30 -2.55 -7.53
C TRP A 70 11.62 -3.36 -6.27
N ASP A 71 10.55 -3.82 -5.64
CA ASP A 71 10.63 -4.75 -4.51
C ASP A 71 10.32 -6.18 -5.00
N PRO A 72 11.34 -6.99 -5.27
CA PRO A 72 11.15 -8.36 -5.74
C PRO A 72 10.65 -9.31 -4.64
N SER A 73 10.62 -8.87 -3.39
CA SER A 73 10.14 -9.67 -2.26
C SER A 73 8.63 -9.59 -2.05
N SER A 74 7.99 -8.58 -2.63
CA SER A 74 6.54 -8.42 -2.58
C SER A 74 5.90 -8.92 -3.88
N PRO A 75 4.74 -9.60 -3.83
CA PRO A 75 4.08 -10.09 -5.02
C PRO A 75 3.51 -8.96 -5.86
N ALA A 76 3.75 -9.00 -7.18
CA ALA A 76 3.02 -8.18 -8.12
C ALA A 76 1.58 -8.70 -8.24
N PHE A 77 0.64 -7.81 -8.51
CA PHE A 77 -0.77 -8.16 -8.65
C PHE A 77 -1.42 -7.46 -9.84
N ILE A 78 -2.58 -7.94 -10.24
CA ILE A 78 -3.37 -7.36 -11.32
C ILE A 78 -4.60 -6.70 -10.73
N HIS A 79 -4.75 -5.42 -11.03
CA HIS A 79 -5.98 -4.67 -10.76
C HIS A 79 -6.82 -4.61 -12.03
N GLU A 80 -8.07 -5.04 -11.95
CA GLU A 80 -9.04 -4.96 -13.04
C GLU A 80 -10.07 -3.87 -12.76
N ASN A 81 -10.38 -3.11 -13.79
CA ASN A 81 -11.48 -2.14 -13.78
C ASN A 81 -12.27 -2.23 -15.10
N SER A 82 -13.27 -1.38 -15.25
CA SER A 82 -14.14 -1.38 -16.45
C SER A 82 -13.41 -1.05 -17.76
N THR A 83 -12.23 -0.44 -17.69
CA THR A 83 -11.45 0.01 -18.87
C THR A 83 -10.29 -0.91 -19.21
N GLY A 84 -9.91 -1.83 -18.30
CA GLY A 84 -8.79 -2.74 -18.55
C GLY A 84 -8.18 -3.36 -17.31
N LYS A 85 -6.94 -3.80 -17.48
CA LYS A 85 -6.15 -4.46 -16.44
C LYS A 85 -4.82 -3.76 -16.27
N THR A 86 -4.47 -3.48 -15.03
CA THR A 86 -3.19 -2.87 -14.64
C THR A 86 -2.36 -3.86 -13.86
N LEU A 87 -1.15 -4.15 -14.33
CA LEU A 87 -0.15 -4.87 -13.54
C LEU A 87 0.51 -3.91 -12.56
N CYS A 88 0.27 -4.13 -11.28
CA CYS A 88 0.85 -3.36 -10.19
C CYS A 88 2.11 -4.06 -9.68
N ILE A 89 3.23 -3.37 -9.73
CA ILE A 89 4.54 -3.87 -9.29
C ILE A 89 4.92 -3.12 -8.02
N PRO A 90 5.07 -3.80 -6.87
CA PRO A 90 5.49 -3.16 -5.63
C PRO A 90 6.85 -2.49 -5.76
N THR A 91 6.97 -1.29 -5.19
CA THR A 91 8.18 -0.48 -5.23
C THR A 91 8.54 0.06 -3.86
N VAL A 92 9.76 0.52 -3.73
CA VAL A 92 10.27 1.32 -2.62
C VAL A 92 10.84 2.63 -3.15
N PHE A 93 10.97 3.63 -2.28
CA PHE A 93 11.52 4.92 -2.62
C PHE A 93 12.86 5.12 -1.96
N VAL A 94 13.83 5.48 -2.77
CA VAL A 94 15.22 5.67 -2.35
C VAL A 94 15.78 6.96 -2.96
N SER A 95 16.72 7.60 -2.27
CA SER A 95 17.51 8.67 -2.85
C SER A 95 18.56 8.12 -3.82
N TYR A 96 19.20 9.00 -4.57
CA TYR A 96 20.21 8.58 -5.54
C TYR A 96 21.43 7.89 -4.90
N ASN A 97 21.71 8.19 -3.63
CA ASN A 97 22.77 7.54 -2.84
C ASN A 97 22.30 6.28 -2.09
N GLY A 98 21.03 5.86 -2.30
CA GLY A 98 20.47 4.65 -1.73
C GLY A 98 19.88 4.80 -0.32
N GLU A 99 19.76 6.02 0.20
CA GLU A 99 19.04 6.25 1.46
C GLU A 99 17.53 6.02 1.28
N ALA A 100 16.92 5.44 2.30
CA ALA A 100 15.49 5.20 2.31
C ALA A 100 14.69 6.50 2.38
N LEU A 101 13.72 6.67 1.51
CA LEU A 101 12.76 7.77 1.52
C LEU A 101 11.37 7.35 1.99
N ASP A 102 11.15 6.07 2.24
CA ASP A 102 9.90 5.51 2.77
C ASP A 102 10.19 4.56 3.95
N TYR A 103 9.13 4.11 4.60
CA TYR A 103 9.24 3.16 5.71
C TYR A 103 9.44 1.71 5.25
N LYS A 104 9.08 1.38 4.02
CA LYS A 104 9.20 0.02 3.47
C LYS A 104 10.65 -0.37 3.22
N ALA A 105 11.49 0.54 2.74
CA ALA A 105 12.89 0.25 2.47
C ALA A 105 13.67 -0.16 3.72
N PRO A 106 13.57 0.54 4.89
CA PRO A 106 14.15 0.06 6.14
C PRO A 106 13.59 -1.28 6.60
N LEU A 107 12.29 -1.53 6.44
CA LEU A 107 11.66 -2.80 6.78
C LEU A 107 12.27 -3.96 5.98
N LEU A 108 12.37 -3.83 4.65
CA LEU A 108 12.98 -4.86 3.80
C LEU A 108 14.44 -5.13 4.16
N LYS A 109 15.18 -4.07 4.50
CA LYS A 109 16.57 -4.18 4.94
C LYS A 109 16.68 -4.94 6.28
N SER A 110 15.80 -4.65 7.23
CA SER A 110 15.74 -5.35 8.51
C SER A 110 15.37 -6.82 8.35
N ILE A 111 14.42 -7.15 7.50
CA ILE A 111 14.03 -8.53 7.16
C ILE A 111 15.23 -9.31 6.63
N LYS A 112 16.01 -8.72 5.72
CA LYS A 112 17.22 -9.35 5.18
C LYS A 112 18.27 -9.62 6.26
N LEU A 113 18.49 -8.68 7.17
CA LEU A 113 19.46 -8.84 8.26
C LEU A 113 19.02 -9.91 9.26
N VAL A 114 17.73 -9.93 9.59
CA VAL A 114 17.15 -10.99 10.45
C VAL A 114 17.27 -12.35 9.80
N ASP A 115 16.96 -12.47 8.49
CA ASP A 115 17.12 -13.73 7.75
C ASP A 115 18.55 -14.25 7.84
N GLN A 116 19.54 -13.39 7.60
CA GLN A 116 20.95 -13.76 7.66
C GLN A 116 21.33 -14.27 9.06
N ALA A 117 21.09 -13.49 10.10
CA ALA A 117 21.45 -13.83 11.48
C ALA A 117 20.73 -15.09 11.97
N ALA A 118 19.42 -15.18 11.73
CA ALA A 118 18.62 -16.32 12.17
C ALA A 118 18.99 -17.61 11.41
N THR A 119 19.30 -17.51 10.12
CA THR A 119 19.73 -18.66 9.32
C THR A 119 21.06 -19.22 9.83
N GLU A 120 21.99 -18.37 10.21
CA GLU A 120 23.27 -18.80 10.82
C GLU A 120 23.05 -19.59 12.12
N ILE A 121 22.20 -19.06 13.01
CA ILE A 121 21.86 -19.72 14.28
C ILE A 121 21.14 -21.05 14.01
N CYS A 122 20.13 -21.06 13.12
CA CYS A 122 19.37 -22.27 12.82
C CYS A 122 20.21 -23.39 12.24
N LYS A 123 21.30 -23.11 11.54
CA LYS A 123 22.22 -24.11 11.01
C LYS A 123 22.91 -24.97 12.09
N TYR A 124 23.01 -24.46 13.31
CA TYR A 124 23.52 -25.26 14.43
C TYR A 124 22.56 -26.40 14.81
N PHE A 125 21.26 -26.21 14.57
CA PHE A 125 20.21 -27.17 14.93
C PHE A 125 19.71 -27.93 13.71
N LEU A 126 19.56 -27.25 12.58
CA LEU A 126 18.95 -27.75 11.34
C LEU A 126 19.88 -27.45 10.15
N LYS A 127 20.71 -28.43 9.76
CA LYS A 127 21.76 -28.27 8.74
C LYS A 127 21.27 -27.84 7.34
N LYS A 128 19.98 -28.00 7.04
CA LYS A 128 19.40 -27.74 5.72
C LYS A 128 18.62 -26.41 5.63
N VAL A 129 18.69 -25.53 6.64
CA VAL A 129 18.02 -24.24 6.60
C VAL A 129 18.75 -23.31 5.64
N THR A 130 18.01 -22.81 4.65
CA THR A 130 18.52 -21.86 3.65
C THR A 130 18.04 -20.45 3.86
N SER A 131 16.92 -20.25 4.55
CA SER A 131 16.38 -18.94 4.90
C SER A 131 15.44 -19.03 6.10
N VAL A 132 15.31 -17.91 6.82
CA VAL A 132 14.37 -17.74 7.92
C VAL A 132 13.58 -16.46 7.68
N LYS A 133 12.27 -16.57 7.65
CA LYS A 133 11.39 -15.43 7.40
C LYS A 133 10.63 -15.06 8.67
N PRO A 134 10.65 -13.79 9.11
CA PRO A 134 9.79 -13.34 10.19
C PRO A 134 8.33 -13.41 9.73
N SER A 135 7.44 -13.80 10.64
CA SER A 135 6.01 -13.71 10.44
C SER A 135 5.47 -12.50 11.19
N LEU A 136 4.72 -11.67 10.51
CA LEU A 136 4.12 -10.46 11.06
C LEU A 136 2.63 -10.44 10.73
N GLY A 137 1.80 -10.22 11.73
CA GLY A 137 0.39 -9.87 11.57
C GLY A 137 0.22 -8.36 11.71
N ILE A 138 -0.19 -7.69 10.66
CA ILE A 138 -0.52 -6.26 10.69
C ILE A 138 -1.98 -6.11 11.05
N GLU A 139 -2.28 -5.22 11.99
CA GLU A 139 -3.64 -4.81 12.34
C GLU A 139 -3.93 -3.45 11.73
N GLN A 140 -5.10 -3.34 11.13
CA GLN A 140 -5.64 -2.06 10.64
C GLN A 140 -6.77 -1.64 11.56
N GLU A 141 -6.58 -0.52 12.23
CA GLU A 141 -7.58 0.07 13.12
C GLU A 141 -8.29 1.22 12.41
N TYR A 142 -9.61 1.27 12.50
CA TYR A 142 -10.39 2.28 11.79
C TYR A 142 -11.67 2.63 12.53
N PHE A 143 -12.20 3.81 12.24
CA PHE A 143 -13.55 4.22 12.59
C PHE A 143 -14.41 4.18 11.34
N LEU A 144 -15.55 3.52 11.41
CA LEU A 144 -16.53 3.50 10.34
C LEU A 144 -17.49 4.68 10.53
N VAL A 145 -17.56 5.57 9.54
CA VAL A 145 -18.37 6.78 9.60
C VAL A 145 -19.42 6.73 8.49
N ASP A 146 -20.65 7.11 8.83
CA ASP A 146 -21.70 7.25 7.82
C ASP A 146 -21.35 8.36 6.83
N GLU A 147 -21.40 8.06 5.53
CA GLU A 147 -20.98 8.98 4.47
C GLU A 147 -21.80 10.27 4.45
N ALA A 148 -23.12 10.18 4.67
CA ALA A 148 -23.97 11.37 4.70
C ALA A 148 -23.63 12.28 5.88
N MET A 149 -23.32 11.69 7.03
CA MET A 149 -22.88 12.43 8.20
C MET A 149 -21.48 13.02 8.01
N PHE A 150 -20.59 12.30 7.36
CA PHE A 150 -19.26 12.83 6.99
C PHE A 150 -19.40 14.05 6.08
N ASN A 151 -20.22 13.96 5.05
CA ASN A 151 -20.43 15.07 4.10
C ASN A 151 -21.14 16.28 4.72
N ALA A 152 -21.91 16.08 5.78
CA ALA A 152 -22.53 17.17 6.54
C ALA A 152 -21.57 17.89 7.50
N ARG A 153 -20.34 17.40 7.67
CA ARG A 153 -19.33 17.93 8.59
C ARG A 153 -18.19 18.59 7.82
N PRO A 154 -18.15 19.92 7.74
CA PRO A 154 -17.09 20.63 7.00
C PRO A 154 -15.67 20.32 7.47
N ASP A 155 -15.47 20.11 8.77
CA ASP A 155 -14.19 19.76 9.35
C ASP A 155 -13.70 18.37 8.88
N LEU A 156 -14.58 17.38 8.83
CA LEU A 156 -14.25 16.05 8.31
C LEU A 156 -13.97 16.09 6.81
N MET A 157 -14.83 16.78 6.05
CA MET A 157 -14.70 16.90 4.60
C MET A 157 -13.42 17.62 4.16
N MET A 158 -13.11 18.76 4.82
CA MET A 158 -12.00 19.61 4.39
C MET A 158 -10.66 19.21 5.00
N CYS A 159 -10.65 18.65 6.19
CA CYS A 159 -9.43 18.40 6.94
C CYS A 159 -9.16 16.91 7.20
N GLY A 160 -10.12 16.02 6.91
CA GLY A 160 -10.00 14.58 7.18
C GLY A 160 -9.97 14.24 8.67
N ARG A 161 -10.28 15.18 9.55
CA ARG A 161 -10.30 15.01 11.00
C ARG A 161 -11.31 15.92 11.67
N THR A 162 -11.70 15.56 12.88
CA THR A 162 -12.56 16.39 13.73
C THR A 162 -11.80 17.61 14.24
N LEU A 163 -12.34 18.81 14.01
CA LEU A 163 -11.82 20.07 14.54
C LEU A 163 -12.74 20.65 15.62
N VAL A 164 -14.03 20.38 15.52
CA VAL A 164 -15.06 20.90 16.41
C VAL A 164 -15.94 19.74 16.91
N GLY A 165 -16.51 19.90 18.05
CA GLY A 165 -17.42 18.92 18.64
C GLY A 165 -17.14 18.68 20.11
N HIS A 166 -17.94 17.81 20.68
CA HIS A 166 -17.82 17.38 22.07
C HIS A 166 -17.15 16.00 22.14
N ALA A 167 -16.65 15.64 23.31
CA ALA A 167 -16.22 14.28 23.59
C ALA A 167 -17.36 13.28 23.32
N PRO A 168 -17.04 12.04 22.91
CA PRO A 168 -18.07 11.01 22.70
C PRO A 168 -18.88 10.79 23.98
N ALA A 169 -20.15 10.42 23.82
CA ALA A 169 -21.05 10.15 24.92
C ALA A 169 -20.57 9.01 25.83
N LYS A 170 -19.84 8.07 25.25
CA LYS A 170 -19.12 7.01 25.95
C LYS A 170 -17.63 7.32 25.98
N GLY A 171 -17.02 7.30 27.16
CA GLY A 171 -15.58 7.31 27.34
C GLY A 171 -15.03 5.89 27.35
N GLN A 172 -13.74 5.73 27.54
CA GLN A 172 -13.10 4.40 27.60
C GLN A 172 -13.05 3.80 29.00
N GLN A 173 -13.52 4.50 30.03
CA GLN A 173 -13.35 4.09 31.43
C GLN A 173 -14.27 2.98 31.86
N MET A 174 -15.49 2.90 31.33
CA MET A 174 -16.49 1.90 31.62
C MET A 174 -17.10 1.28 30.38
N ASP A 175 -16.37 1.29 29.32
CA ASP A 175 -16.80 0.79 28.02
C ASP A 175 -16.48 -0.70 27.85
N ASP A 176 -17.10 -1.29 26.87
CA ASP A 176 -16.92 -2.71 26.56
C ASP A 176 -15.51 -3.01 26.08
N HIS A 177 -14.73 -2.00 25.69
CA HIS A 177 -13.39 -2.15 25.12
C HIS A 177 -13.42 -3.16 23.96
N TYR A 178 -12.69 -4.25 24.10
CA TYR A 178 -12.65 -5.35 23.14
C TYR A 178 -13.85 -6.29 23.22
N PHE A 179 -14.69 -6.17 24.25
CA PHE A 179 -15.78 -7.11 24.53
C PHE A 179 -17.14 -6.70 23.95
N GLY A 180 -17.21 -5.55 23.32
CA GLY A 180 -18.44 -5.09 22.66
C GLY A 180 -18.79 -5.94 21.43
N ALA A 181 -20.08 -5.99 21.13
CA ALA A 181 -20.55 -6.64 19.90
C ALA A 181 -20.19 -5.80 18.67
N ILE A 182 -19.81 -6.46 17.58
CA ILE A 182 -19.63 -5.81 16.28
C ILE A 182 -21.01 -5.59 15.66
N PRO A 183 -21.45 -4.36 15.38
CA PRO A 183 -22.74 -4.09 14.74
C PRO A 183 -22.81 -4.71 13.33
N ASP A 184 -24.00 -5.12 12.90
CA ASP A 184 -24.21 -5.78 11.61
C ASP A 184 -23.66 -4.98 10.43
N ARG A 185 -23.83 -3.65 10.40
CA ARG A 185 -23.28 -2.80 9.34
C ARG A 185 -21.77 -2.90 9.24
N VAL A 186 -21.09 -2.93 10.38
CA VAL A 186 -19.63 -3.03 10.45
C VAL A 186 -19.19 -4.44 10.07
N PHE A 187 -19.90 -5.45 10.55
CA PHE A 187 -19.60 -6.84 10.22
C PHE A 187 -19.72 -7.11 8.71
N ASN A 188 -20.75 -6.57 8.07
CA ASN A 188 -20.93 -6.68 6.63
C ASN A 188 -19.79 -5.97 5.87
N TYR A 189 -19.36 -4.79 6.32
CA TYR A 189 -18.20 -4.11 5.77
C TYR A 189 -16.94 -4.98 5.88
N MET A 190 -16.66 -5.53 7.07
CA MET A 190 -15.51 -6.40 7.28
C MET A 190 -15.55 -7.63 6.36
N TYR A 191 -16.73 -8.21 6.18
CA TYR A 191 -16.92 -9.34 5.28
C TYR A 191 -16.59 -9.00 3.81
N GLU A 192 -17.08 -7.87 3.33
CA GLU A 192 -16.81 -7.42 1.96
C GLU A 192 -15.32 -7.09 1.77
N VAL A 193 -14.70 -6.40 2.72
CA VAL A 193 -13.25 -6.10 2.69
C VAL A 193 -12.42 -7.37 2.63
N GLU A 194 -12.78 -8.41 3.38
CA GLU A 194 -12.10 -9.70 3.35
C GLU A 194 -12.14 -10.34 1.95
N ILE A 195 -13.30 -10.30 1.30
CA ILE A 195 -13.46 -10.82 -0.07
C ILE A 195 -12.63 -10.01 -1.07
N GLU A 196 -12.70 -8.70 -1.02
CA GLU A 196 -11.97 -7.84 -1.94
C GLU A 196 -10.45 -7.95 -1.73
N ALA A 197 -10.00 -8.01 -0.48
CA ALA A 197 -8.60 -8.26 -0.15
C ALA A 197 -8.11 -9.62 -0.68
N ALA A 198 -8.92 -10.67 -0.54
CA ALA A 198 -8.58 -12.00 -1.05
C ALA A 198 -8.41 -12.01 -2.58
N LYS A 199 -9.19 -11.23 -3.33
CA LYS A 199 -9.01 -11.06 -4.79
C LYS A 199 -7.66 -10.44 -5.15
N LEU A 200 -7.11 -9.62 -4.26
CA LEU A 200 -5.79 -9.02 -4.41
C LEU A 200 -4.65 -9.89 -3.83
N GLY A 201 -4.97 -11.07 -3.31
CA GLY A 201 -4.01 -11.96 -2.67
C GLY A 201 -3.60 -11.52 -1.26
N ILE A 202 -4.38 -10.68 -0.61
CA ILE A 202 -4.15 -10.20 0.76
C ILE A 202 -5.00 -11.02 1.73
N PRO A 203 -4.41 -11.91 2.53
CA PRO A 203 -5.17 -12.72 3.49
C PRO A 203 -5.52 -11.90 4.73
N LEU A 204 -6.79 -11.57 4.91
CA LEU A 204 -7.31 -11.03 6.17
C LEU A 204 -7.80 -12.18 7.04
N LYS A 205 -7.51 -12.12 8.35
CA LYS A 205 -7.82 -13.23 9.26
C LYS A 205 -8.79 -12.88 10.38
N THR A 206 -8.79 -11.63 10.84
CA THR A 206 -9.46 -11.27 12.07
C THR A 206 -10.39 -10.10 11.86
N ARG A 207 -11.58 -10.21 12.43
CA ARG A 207 -12.55 -9.13 12.61
C ARG A 207 -12.63 -8.85 14.09
N HIS A 208 -12.42 -7.61 14.48
CA HIS A 208 -12.20 -7.29 15.87
C HIS A 208 -12.81 -5.93 16.25
N ASN A 209 -13.23 -5.79 17.52
CA ASN A 209 -13.47 -4.50 18.16
C ASN A 209 -12.18 -3.98 18.76
N GLU A 210 -11.97 -2.69 18.64
CA GLU A 210 -10.86 -2.00 19.29
C GLU A 210 -11.29 -1.31 20.60
N VAL A 211 -10.31 -0.73 21.29
CA VAL A 211 -10.52 -0.14 22.63
C VAL A 211 -11.50 1.04 22.58
N ALA A 212 -11.42 1.89 21.57
CA ALA A 212 -12.27 3.06 21.50
C ALA A 212 -13.68 2.70 20.97
N PRO A 213 -14.73 3.36 21.48
CA PRO A 213 -16.07 3.19 20.96
C PRO A 213 -16.17 3.47 19.48
N GLY A 214 -16.68 2.50 18.70
CA GLY A 214 -16.80 2.62 17.24
C GLY A 214 -15.49 2.43 16.47
N GLN A 215 -14.44 2.01 17.13
CA GLN A 215 -13.17 1.62 16.51
C GLN A 215 -13.12 0.10 16.31
N TYR A 216 -12.63 -0.29 15.18
CA TYR A 216 -12.55 -1.68 14.77
C TYR A 216 -11.21 -1.99 14.12
#